data_f14521491b2b584ef0dd1e859d21d280
#
_entry.id   f14521491b2b584ef0dd1e859d21d280
#
_cell.length_a   1.000
_cell.length_b   1.000
_cell.length_c   1.000
_cell.angle_alpha   90.00
_cell.angle_beta   90.00
_cell.angle_gamma   90.00
#
_symmetry.space_group_name_H-M   'P 1'
#
loop_
_entity.id
_entity.type
_entity.pdbx_description
1 polymer ?
#
loop_
_entity_poly.entity_id
_entity_poly.type
_entity_poly.pdbx_seq_one_letter_code
_entity_poly.pdbx_strand_id
1 'polypeptide(L)'
;MLLKFNEEWARSSVNGALAIRKDINRIVDEICAQGYRNICWLGIGGTWASGMQAAVHMKEQSEIETWAENASEYNTTGNKRVGEGTVVITSSVTGSTVEVVEAVKRMQAAGAKVIGFIDIDTTELAKLVDYEIAYPVNEQLKFFMVADRFMQNNGEFSDCDAMYAEF
;
A
#
# COMPACT_ATOMS: atom_id res chain seq x y z
N MET A 1 -2.69 1.36 33.24
CA MET A 1 -2.50 2.72 32.64
C MET A 1 -1.57 2.56 31.46
N LEU A 2 -2.03 2.91 30.25
CA LEU A 2 -1.18 2.94 29.06
C LEU A 2 -0.25 4.16 29.15
N LEU A 3 1.03 3.93 29.42
CA LEU A 3 2.00 5.00 29.47
C LEU A 3 2.14 5.63 28.09
N LYS A 4 2.01 6.96 28.01
CA LYS A 4 2.15 7.75 26.78
C LYS A 4 1.06 7.55 25.70
N PHE A 5 -0.09 6.98 26.01
CA PHE A 5 -1.22 6.97 25.09
C PHE A 5 -1.78 8.40 24.95
N ASN A 6 -1.86 8.88 23.73
CA ASN A 6 -2.48 10.17 23.39
C ASN A 6 -3.71 9.90 22.52
N GLU A 7 -4.90 10.04 23.10
CA GLU A 7 -6.16 9.75 22.42
C GLU A 7 -6.42 10.71 21.26
N GLU A 8 -6.13 12.00 21.43
CA GLU A 8 -6.32 13.01 20.38
C GLU A 8 -5.46 12.68 19.15
N TRP A 9 -4.18 12.36 19.37
CA TRP A 9 -3.30 11.94 18.29
C TRP A 9 -3.80 10.65 17.61
N ALA A 10 -4.25 9.67 18.38
CA ALA A 10 -4.76 8.41 17.82
C ALA A 10 -6.00 8.66 16.95
N ARG A 11 -6.95 9.46 17.42
CA ARG A 11 -8.15 9.83 16.64
C ARG A 11 -7.78 10.64 15.39
N SER A 12 -6.90 11.61 15.50
CA SER A 12 -6.43 12.41 14.37
C SER A 12 -5.75 11.54 13.31
N SER A 13 -4.95 10.57 13.73
CA SER A 13 -4.27 9.61 12.86
C SER A 13 -5.26 8.73 12.08
N VAL A 14 -6.29 8.20 12.74
CA VAL A 14 -7.34 7.41 12.10
C VAL A 14 -8.14 8.27 11.12
N ASN A 15 -8.60 9.44 11.56
CA ASN A 15 -9.37 10.36 10.71
C ASN A 15 -8.58 10.82 9.47
N GLY A 16 -7.27 11.07 9.63
CA GLY A 16 -6.40 11.40 8.52
C GLY A 16 -6.32 10.29 7.48
N ALA A 17 -6.20 9.03 7.93
CA ALA A 17 -6.22 7.89 7.02
C ALA A 17 -7.59 7.72 6.34
N LEU A 18 -8.70 7.82 7.08
CA LEU A 18 -10.04 7.71 6.51
C LEU A 18 -10.33 8.80 5.48
N ALA A 19 -9.77 9.99 5.63
CA ALA A 19 -9.97 11.10 4.71
C ALA A 19 -9.50 10.81 3.27
N ILE A 20 -8.49 9.96 3.10
CA ILE A 20 -7.98 9.56 1.77
C ILE A 20 -8.64 8.30 1.21
N ARG A 21 -9.61 7.68 1.91
CA ARG A 21 -10.24 6.44 1.49
C ARG A 21 -10.90 6.55 0.10
N LYS A 22 -11.46 7.71 -0.25
CA LYS A 22 -12.06 7.93 -1.57
C LYS A 22 -11.01 7.86 -2.70
N ASP A 23 -9.83 8.40 -2.48
CA ASP A 23 -8.75 8.33 -3.46
C ASP A 23 -8.21 6.90 -3.59
N ILE A 24 -8.05 6.18 -2.47
CA ILE A 24 -7.72 4.77 -2.48
C ILE A 24 -8.73 3.97 -3.31
N ASN A 25 -10.03 4.11 -3.01
CA ASN A 25 -11.08 3.38 -3.71
C ASN A 25 -11.06 3.67 -5.21
N ARG A 26 -10.96 4.94 -5.61
CA ARG A 26 -10.90 5.33 -7.02
C ARG A 26 -9.73 4.68 -7.76
N ILE A 27 -8.54 4.71 -7.16
CA ILE A 27 -7.33 4.15 -7.78
C ILE A 27 -7.42 2.62 -7.86
N VAL A 28 -7.84 1.97 -6.80
CA VAL A 28 -7.99 0.50 -6.80
C VAL A 28 -9.05 0.06 -7.80
N ASP A 29 -10.19 0.77 -7.90
CA ASP A 29 -11.25 0.48 -8.87
C ASP A 29 -10.73 0.61 -10.31
N GLU A 30 -9.94 1.64 -10.59
CA GLU A 30 -9.31 1.84 -11.90
C GLU A 30 -8.35 0.68 -12.24
N ILE A 31 -7.52 0.27 -11.29
CA ILE A 31 -6.60 -0.86 -11.47
C ILE A 31 -7.36 -2.17 -11.70
N CYS A 32 -8.40 -2.43 -10.92
CA CYS A 32 -9.24 -3.61 -11.08
C CYS A 32 -9.92 -3.64 -12.46
N ALA A 33 -10.42 -2.50 -12.94
CA ALA A 33 -11.02 -2.39 -14.27
C ALA A 33 -10.02 -2.62 -15.42
N GLN A 34 -8.76 -2.24 -15.23
CA GLN A 34 -7.68 -2.50 -16.19
C GLN A 34 -7.18 -3.95 -16.15
N GLY A 35 -7.42 -4.65 -15.05
CA GLY A 35 -6.90 -5.98 -14.76
C GLY A 35 -5.52 -5.96 -14.11
N TYR A 36 -5.33 -6.83 -13.15
CA TYR A 36 -4.06 -7.07 -12.48
C TYR A 36 -3.89 -8.57 -12.21
N ARG A 37 -2.68 -8.98 -11.84
CA ARG A 37 -2.36 -10.39 -11.59
C ARG A 37 -2.12 -10.70 -10.12
N ASN A 38 -1.35 -9.86 -9.45
CA ASN A 38 -0.96 -10.05 -8.05
C ASN A 38 -0.56 -8.72 -7.40
N ILE A 39 -0.41 -8.73 -6.08
CA ILE A 39 -0.13 -7.55 -5.26
C ILE A 39 1.16 -7.75 -4.47
N CYS A 40 2.07 -6.79 -4.56
CA CYS A 40 3.34 -6.74 -3.84
C CYS A 40 3.37 -5.54 -2.88
N TRP A 41 3.56 -5.78 -1.60
CA TRP A 41 3.74 -4.74 -0.57
C TRP A 41 5.23 -4.46 -0.41
N LEU A 42 5.71 -3.35 -0.97
CA LEU A 42 7.12 -2.98 -0.96
C LEU A 42 7.44 -2.02 0.17
N GLY A 43 8.51 -2.28 0.91
CA GLY A 43 8.97 -1.36 1.94
C GLY A 43 10.34 -1.72 2.52
N ILE A 44 10.75 -0.91 3.48
CA ILE A 44 11.92 -1.17 4.34
C ILE A 44 11.57 -0.78 5.78
N GLY A 45 12.10 -1.48 6.77
CA GLY A 45 11.82 -1.19 8.17
C GLY A 45 10.34 -1.27 8.53
N GLY A 46 9.76 -0.18 9.06
CA GLY A 46 8.36 -0.10 9.48
C GLY A 46 7.38 -0.31 8.34
N THR A 47 7.62 0.28 7.19
CA THR A 47 6.78 0.13 6.01
C THR A 47 6.73 -1.32 5.51
N TRP A 48 7.87 -2.01 5.53
CA TRP A 48 7.89 -3.45 5.22
C TRP A 48 7.09 -4.27 6.24
N ALA A 49 7.23 -3.97 7.54
CA ALA A 49 6.45 -4.64 8.58
C ALA A 49 4.94 -4.43 8.41
N SER A 50 4.51 -3.22 8.06
CA SER A 50 3.10 -2.91 7.75
C SER A 50 2.63 -3.65 6.49
N GLY A 51 3.48 -3.73 5.46
CA GLY A 51 3.21 -4.52 4.25
C GLY A 51 3.04 -6.01 4.52
N MET A 52 3.83 -6.59 5.43
CA MET A 52 3.65 -7.98 5.86
C MET A 52 2.28 -8.19 6.53
N GLN A 53 1.82 -7.25 7.36
CA GLN A 53 0.51 -7.35 8.00
C GLN A 53 -0.62 -7.31 6.96
N ALA A 54 -0.53 -6.41 5.98
CA ALA A 54 -1.51 -6.35 4.89
C ALA A 54 -1.51 -7.64 4.03
N ALA A 55 -0.33 -8.18 3.73
CA ALA A 55 -0.21 -9.44 3.01
C ALA A 55 -0.82 -10.62 3.76
N VAL A 56 -0.62 -10.69 5.09
CA VAL A 56 -1.24 -11.74 5.94
C VAL A 56 -2.75 -11.57 5.99
N HIS A 57 -3.24 -10.34 6.17
CA HIS A 57 -4.68 -10.03 6.17
C HIS A 57 -5.36 -10.51 4.88
N MET A 58 -4.79 -10.19 3.72
CA MET A 58 -5.32 -10.67 2.44
C MET A 58 -5.23 -12.19 2.30
N LYS A 59 -4.08 -12.77 2.66
CA LYS A 59 -3.87 -14.23 2.55
C LYS A 59 -4.90 -15.06 3.33
N GLU A 60 -5.38 -14.53 4.45
CA GLU A 60 -6.37 -15.22 5.28
C GLU A 60 -7.80 -15.12 4.75
N GLN A 61 -8.08 -14.12 3.90
CA GLN A 61 -9.43 -13.76 3.51
C GLN A 61 -9.67 -13.75 1.99
N SER A 62 -8.64 -13.96 1.18
CA SER A 62 -8.70 -13.75 -0.27
C SER A 62 -7.88 -14.79 -1.05
N GLU A 63 -8.35 -15.09 -2.25
CA GLU A 63 -7.60 -15.87 -3.26
C GLU A 63 -6.59 -15.00 -4.06
N ILE A 64 -6.55 -13.69 -3.83
CA ILE A 64 -5.61 -12.79 -4.51
C ILE A 64 -4.18 -13.13 -4.10
N GLU A 65 -3.32 -13.44 -5.09
CA GLU A 65 -1.90 -13.67 -4.81
C GLU A 65 -1.24 -12.40 -4.30
N THR A 66 -0.70 -12.46 -3.07
CA THR A 66 -0.05 -11.30 -2.43
C THR A 66 1.14 -11.70 -1.57
N TRP A 67 2.11 -10.78 -1.44
CA TRP A 67 3.29 -10.95 -0.56
C TRP A 67 3.91 -9.59 -0.23
N ALA A 68 4.73 -9.55 0.83
CA ALA A 68 5.56 -8.39 1.16
C ALA A 68 7.01 -8.59 0.67
N GLU A 69 7.62 -7.53 0.18
CA GLU A 69 8.99 -7.50 -0.34
C GLU A 69 9.81 -6.44 0.42
N ASN A 70 10.99 -6.83 0.88
CA ASN A 70 11.95 -5.87 1.42
C ASN A 70 12.72 -5.22 0.26
N ALA A 71 12.74 -3.89 0.22
CA ALA A 71 13.35 -3.16 -0.91
C ALA A 71 14.86 -3.47 -1.08
N SER A 72 15.62 -3.57 0.01
CA SER A 72 17.05 -3.89 -0.05
C SER A 72 17.29 -5.32 -0.54
N GLU A 73 16.48 -6.27 -0.09
CA GLU A 73 16.56 -7.66 -0.52
C GLU A 73 16.20 -7.79 -2.02
N TYR A 74 15.10 -7.16 -2.42
CA TYR A 74 14.68 -7.15 -3.83
C TYR A 74 15.75 -6.56 -4.75
N ASN A 75 16.41 -5.49 -4.33
CA ASN A 75 17.51 -4.89 -5.11
C ASN A 75 18.70 -5.84 -5.31
N THR A 76 18.88 -6.80 -4.42
CA THR A 76 19.97 -7.78 -4.50
C THR A 76 19.56 -9.04 -5.27
N THR A 77 18.39 -9.62 -4.93
CA THR A 77 17.97 -10.95 -5.40
C THR A 77 16.95 -10.89 -6.52
N GLY A 78 16.14 -9.82 -6.60
CA GLY A 78 14.95 -9.76 -7.45
C GLY A 78 13.86 -10.75 -7.00
N ASN A 79 12.72 -10.73 -7.69
CA ASN A 79 11.66 -11.71 -7.50
C ASN A 79 10.94 -11.94 -8.84
N LYS A 80 10.94 -13.19 -9.34
CA LYS A 80 10.34 -13.56 -10.63
C LYS A 80 8.81 -13.38 -10.69
N ARG A 81 8.15 -13.24 -9.55
CA ARG A 81 6.71 -12.94 -9.50
C ARG A 81 6.39 -11.50 -9.89
N VAL A 82 7.35 -10.58 -9.75
CA VAL A 82 7.20 -9.18 -10.17
C VAL A 82 7.29 -9.07 -11.68
N GLY A 83 6.30 -8.42 -12.29
CA GLY A 83 6.26 -8.23 -13.74
C GLY A 83 4.96 -7.59 -14.19
N GLU A 84 4.61 -7.76 -15.45
CA GLU A 84 3.36 -7.26 -16.02
C GLU A 84 2.15 -7.76 -15.21
N GLY A 85 1.24 -6.85 -14.88
CA GLY A 85 0.08 -7.10 -14.03
C GLY A 85 0.36 -7.13 -12.53
N THR A 86 1.61 -6.97 -12.08
CA THR A 86 1.89 -6.77 -10.65
C THR A 86 1.54 -5.34 -10.23
N VAL A 87 0.78 -5.22 -9.13
CA VAL A 87 0.54 -3.95 -8.45
C VAL A 87 1.44 -3.88 -7.23
N VAL A 88 2.30 -2.88 -7.18
CA VAL A 88 3.20 -2.62 -6.05
C VAL A 88 2.60 -1.52 -5.19
N ILE A 89 2.50 -1.74 -3.90
CA ILE A 89 2.05 -0.73 -2.93
C ILE A 89 3.24 -0.39 -2.04
N THR A 90 3.57 0.89 -1.95
CA THR A 90 4.65 1.38 -1.09
C THR A 90 4.24 2.66 -0.35
N SER A 91 4.98 3.00 0.68
CA SER A 91 4.75 4.20 1.47
C SER A 91 6.09 4.79 1.90
N SER A 92 6.23 6.11 1.78
CA SER A 92 7.45 6.80 2.20
C SER A 92 7.14 8.24 2.60
N VAL A 93 7.41 8.58 3.86
CA VAL A 93 7.31 9.97 4.35
C VAL A 93 8.23 10.88 3.55
N THR A 94 9.49 10.52 3.43
CA THR A 94 10.51 11.37 2.80
C THR A 94 10.51 11.29 1.28
N GLY A 95 9.94 10.22 0.69
CA GLY A 95 9.98 9.97 -0.75
C GLY A 95 11.39 9.83 -1.35
N SER A 96 12.43 9.67 -0.51
CA SER A 96 13.84 9.68 -0.92
C SER A 96 14.66 8.50 -0.39
N THR A 97 14.01 7.48 0.16
CA THR A 97 14.69 6.26 0.61
C THR A 97 15.28 5.55 -0.61
N VAL A 98 16.59 5.53 -0.72
CA VAL A 98 17.31 5.07 -1.92
C VAL A 98 16.92 3.65 -2.31
N GLU A 99 16.85 2.74 -1.35
CA GLU A 99 16.49 1.35 -1.58
C GLU A 99 15.08 1.19 -2.15
N VAL A 100 14.12 2.00 -1.68
CA VAL A 100 12.74 1.98 -2.19
C VAL A 100 12.68 2.55 -3.60
N VAL A 101 13.36 3.67 -3.85
CA VAL A 101 13.42 4.31 -5.18
C VAL A 101 14.01 3.33 -6.21
N GLU A 102 15.12 2.69 -5.90
CA GLU A 102 15.76 1.73 -6.81
C GLU A 102 14.91 0.48 -7.03
N ALA A 103 14.25 -0.04 -5.98
CA ALA A 103 13.34 -1.17 -6.12
C ALA A 103 12.14 -0.81 -7.00
N VAL A 104 11.53 0.36 -6.83
CA VAL A 104 10.42 0.84 -7.66
C VAL A 104 10.85 0.92 -9.13
N LYS A 105 11.99 1.55 -9.44
CA LYS A 105 12.51 1.62 -10.82
C LYS A 105 12.64 0.23 -11.45
N ARG A 106 13.20 -0.72 -10.71
CA ARG A 106 13.39 -2.09 -11.20
C ARG A 106 12.07 -2.83 -11.40
N MET A 107 11.10 -2.64 -10.48
CA MET A 107 9.77 -3.27 -10.59
C MET A 107 8.99 -2.70 -11.78
N GLN A 108 9.04 -1.38 -12.00
CA GLN A 108 8.43 -0.74 -13.16
C GLN A 108 9.09 -1.18 -14.47
N ALA A 109 10.42 -1.31 -14.50
CA ALA A 109 11.15 -1.85 -15.66
C ALA A 109 10.75 -3.31 -15.98
N ALA A 110 10.28 -4.06 -14.98
CA ALA A 110 9.70 -5.40 -15.16
C ALA A 110 8.21 -5.38 -15.57
N GLY A 111 7.55 -4.21 -15.64
CA GLY A 111 6.16 -4.05 -16.05
C GLY A 111 5.15 -3.90 -14.91
N ALA A 112 5.60 -3.75 -13.66
CA ALA A 112 4.72 -3.51 -12.53
C ALA A 112 4.19 -2.05 -12.53
N LYS A 113 2.97 -1.86 -11.98
CA LYS A 113 2.40 -0.55 -11.64
C LYS A 113 2.56 -0.27 -10.16
N VAL A 114 2.75 0.98 -9.78
CA VAL A 114 3.08 1.37 -8.41
C VAL A 114 2.09 2.39 -7.86
N ILE A 115 1.50 2.06 -6.71
CA ILE A 115 0.76 2.99 -5.85
C ILE A 115 1.72 3.45 -4.75
N GLY A 116 1.96 4.75 -4.62
CA GLY A 116 2.81 5.34 -3.60
C GLY A 116 2.04 6.25 -2.66
N PHE A 117 2.12 5.99 -1.35
CA PHE A 117 1.71 6.94 -0.31
C PHE A 117 2.90 7.83 0.02
N ILE A 118 2.85 9.10 -0.36
CA ILE A 118 4.00 10.03 -0.28
C ILE A 118 3.55 11.34 0.33
N ASP A 119 4.36 11.88 1.27
CA ASP A 119 4.08 13.14 1.95
C ASP A 119 4.60 14.35 1.17
N ILE A 120 5.68 14.17 0.42
CA ILE A 120 6.35 15.24 -0.31
C ILE A 120 6.31 14.96 -1.81
N ASP A 121 5.42 15.62 -2.53
CA ASP A 121 5.13 15.44 -3.96
C ASP A 121 6.29 15.79 -4.92
N THR A 122 7.28 16.54 -4.44
CA THR A 122 8.44 16.96 -5.25
C THR A 122 9.59 15.94 -5.26
N THR A 123 9.45 14.85 -4.51
CA THR A 123 10.50 13.84 -4.34
C THR A 123 10.69 12.94 -5.56
N GLU A 124 11.79 12.19 -5.57
CA GLU A 124 12.09 11.26 -6.66
C GLU A 124 11.03 10.15 -6.75
N LEU A 125 10.61 9.59 -5.59
CA LEU A 125 9.62 8.54 -5.56
C LEU A 125 8.25 9.03 -6.05
N ALA A 126 7.83 10.26 -5.69
CA ALA A 126 6.59 10.86 -6.16
C ALA A 126 6.52 10.97 -7.68
N LYS A 127 7.63 11.26 -8.33
CA LYS A 127 7.73 11.36 -9.79
C LYS A 127 7.76 10.00 -10.51
N LEU A 128 8.05 8.94 -9.78
CA LEU A 128 8.18 7.59 -10.34
C LEU A 128 6.89 6.80 -10.27
N VAL A 129 6.11 6.95 -9.19
CA VAL A 129 4.90 6.13 -8.97
C VAL A 129 3.83 6.43 -10.02
N ASP A 130 3.07 5.40 -10.40
CA ASP A 130 1.98 5.55 -11.36
C ASP A 130 0.76 6.22 -10.74
N TYR A 131 0.56 5.98 -9.44
CA TYR A 131 -0.51 6.57 -8.64
C TYR A 131 0.04 7.09 -7.33
N GLU A 132 -0.03 8.40 -7.14
CA GLU A 132 0.34 9.07 -5.88
C GLU A 132 -0.89 9.30 -5.02
N ILE A 133 -0.78 8.99 -3.74
CA ILE A 133 -1.79 9.27 -2.71
C ILE A 133 -1.08 9.98 -1.55
N ALA A 134 -1.74 10.97 -0.97
CA ALA A 134 -1.21 11.66 0.21
C ALA A 134 -0.85 10.66 1.33
N TYR A 135 0.19 10.97 2.08
CA TYR A 135 0.64 10.18 3.22
C TYR A 135 -0.02 10.70 4.51
N PRO A 136 -1.19 10.24 4.90
CA PRO A 136 -1.66 10.47 6.25
C PRO A 136 -0.87 9.60 7.22
N VAL A 137 -0.71 10.04 8.42
CA VAL A 137 -0.21 9.21 9.50
C VAL A 137 -1.12 7.97 9.64
N ASN A 138 -0.62 6.84 10.11
CA ASN A 138 -1.32 5.55 10.21
C ASN A 138 -1.18 4.66 8.97
N GLU A 139 0.02 4.12 8.84
CA GLU A 139 0.41 3.30 7.70
C GLU A 139 -0.38 1.99 7.61
N GLN A 140 -0.66 1.34 8.74
CA GLN A 140 -1.41 0.09 8.77
C GLN A 140 -2.80 0.26 8.20
N LEU A 141 -3.53 1.29 8.65
CA LEU A 141 -4.90 1.53 8.19
C LEU A 141 -4.96 1.85 6.69
N LYS A 142 -3.99 2.63 6.15
CA LYS A 142 -3.89 2.86 4.70
C LYS A 142 -3.76 1.56 3.93
N PHE A 143 -2.84 0.71 4.34
CA PHE A 143 -2.59 -0.55 3.67
C PHE A 143 -3.78 -1.50 3.76
N PHE A 144 -4.45 -1.56 4.91
CA PHE A 144 -5.69 -2.33 5.04
C PHE A 144 -6.79 -1.79 4.14
N MET A 145 -7.00 -0.47 4.05
CA MET A 145 -7.98 0.11 3.13
C MET A 145 -7.72 -0.25 1.67
N VAL A 146 -6.45 -0.31 1.24
CA VAL A 146 -6.08 -0.79 -0.11
C VAL A 146 -6.41 -2.28 -0.26
N ALA A 147 -5.97 -3.11 0.69
CA ALA A 147 -6.21 -4.55 0.69
C ALA A 147 -7.71 -4.86 0.63
N ASP A 148 -8.49 -4.24 1.52
CA ASP A 148 -9.93 -4.44 1.63
C ASP A 148 -10.67 -4.02 0.37
N ARG A 149 -10.24 -2.93 -0.30
CA ARG A 149 -10.85 -2.51 -1.56
C ARG A 149 -10.55 -3.47 -2.71
N PHE A 150 -9.35 -4.04 -2.79
CA PHE A 150 -9.05 -5.11 -3.75
C PHE A 150 -9.90 -6.34 -3.50
N MET A 151 -10.03 -6.78 -2.24
CA MET A 151 -10.88 -7.92 -1.87
C MET A 151 -12.35 -7.65 -2.15
N GLN A 152 -12.84 -6.44 -1.86
CA GLN A 152 -14.22 -6.04 -2.18
C GLN A 152 -14.51 -6.10 -3.68
N ASN A 153 -13.60 -5.60 -4.51
CA ASN A 153 -13.73 -5.69 -5.98
C ASN A 153 -13.64 -7.13 -6.49
N ASN A 154 -12.98 -8.02 -5.76
CA ASN A 154 -12.94 -9.46 -6.06
C ASN A 154 -14.18 -10.22 -5.53
N GLY A 155 -15.11 -9.54 -4.86
CA GLY A 155 -16.33 -10.12 -4.31
C GLY A 155 -16.16 -10.85 -2.98
N GLU A 156 -15.03 -10.65 -2.29
CA GLU A 156 -14.65 -11.41 -1.09
C GLU A 156 -14.90 -10.65 0.24
N PHE A 157 -15.12 -9.34 0.22
CA PHE A 157 -15.31 -8.50 1.41
C PHE A 157 -16.46 -7.50 1.21
N SER A 158 -17.69 -7.99 1.13
CA SER A 158 -18.88 -7.22 0.77
C SER A 158 -19.30 -6.16 1.78
N ASP A 159 -19.02 -6.33 3.07
CA ASP A 159 -19.38 -5.44 4.18
C ASP A 159 -18.29 -4.43 4.56
N CYS A 160 -17.22 -4.35 3.77
CA CYS A 160 -16.09 -3.44 3.95
C CYS A 160 -16.53 -1.97 4.17
N ASP A 161 -17.48 -1.47 3.37
CA ASP A 161 -17.96 -0.09 3.49
C ASP A 161 -18.73 0.16 4.78
N ALA A 162 -19.52 -0.82 5.25
CA ALA A 162 -20.23 -0.74 6.51
C ALA A 162 -19.25 -0.71 7.69
N MET A 163 -18.22 -1.56 7.66
CA MET A 163 -17.16 -1.59 8.67
C MET A 163 -16.46 -0.23 8.79
N TYR A 164 -16.06 0.39 7.67
CA TYR A 164 -15.38 1.69 7.70
C TYR A 164 -16.31 2.86 8.07
N ALA A 165 -17.62 2.72 7.97
CA ALA A 165 -18.57 3.73 8.41
C ALA A 165 -18.75 3.78 9.93
N GLU A 166 -18.27 2.77 10.67
CA GLU A 166 -18.32 2.72 12.13
C GLU A 166 -17.13 3.42 12.82
N PHE A 167 -16.09 3.80 12.08
CA PHE A 167 -14.94 4.55 12.60
C PHE A 167 -15.22 6.05 12.67
#